data_d0f4cdde509c74ca42c006a5589ca03e
#
_entry.id   d0f4cdde509c74ca42c006a5589ca03e
#
_cell.length_a   1.000
_cell.length_b   1.000
_cell.length_c   1.000
_cell.angle_alpha   90.00
_cell.angle_beta   90.00
_cell.angle_gamma   90.00
#
_symmetry.space_group_name_H-M   'P 1'
#
loop_
_entity.id
_entity.type
_entity.pdbx_description
1 polymer ?
#
loop_
_entity_poly.entity_id
_entity_poly.type
_entity_poly.pdbx_seq_one_letter_code
_entity_poly.pdbx_strand_id
1 'polypeptide(L)'
;MKSIDGRIVKIAIAAAALAYTIYLFVSGSWISGIFMTLLAAILVLLVFRSIRLILAFLQIRQQKMEKAKEWLERINPDHLWKNQKGYYYFLLGSVDVQKNSLSQSEKYFRTALSHGLRMEHDKAAVYLNLAVILANKRKKREAMAMITEAKKYDSKGYLKNDIKQVSKMINSL
;
A
#
# COMPACT_ATOMS: atom_id res chain seq x y z
N MET A 1 27.75 -15.77 -5.47
CA MET A 1 26.52 -16.32 -6.08
C MET A 1 25.51 -15.20 -6.17
N LYS A 2 25.22 -14.65 -7.37
CA LYS A 2 24.15 -13.65 -7.54
C LYS A 2 22.83 -14.33 -7.17
N SER A 3 22.18 -13.84 -6.10
CA SER A 3 20.82 -14.23 -5.74
C SER A 3 19.94 -13.97 -6.95
N ILE A 4 19.37 -15.02 -7.53
CA ILE A 4 18.40 -14.90 -8.63
C ILE A 4 17.29 -14.00 -8.14
N ASP A 5 17.08 -12.89 -8.83
CA ASP A 5 16.10 -11.87 -8.43
C ASP A 5 14.72 -12.56 -8.31
N GLY A 6 14.14 -12.59 -7.13
CA GLY A 6 12.89 -13.32 -6.86
C GLY A 6 11.73 -12.89 -7.77
N ARG A 7 11.88 -11.74 -8.48
CA ARG A 7 10.97 -11.29 -9.54
C ARG A 7 11.07 -12.16 -10.79
N ILE A 8 12.31 -12.50 -11.21
CA ILE A 8 12.54 -13.33 -12.41
C ILE A 8 11.94 -14.72 -12.19
N VAL A 9 12.15 -15.33 -11.01
CA VAL A 9 11.57 -16.63 -10.67
C VAL A 9 10.04 -16.60 -10.72
N LYS A 10 9.42 -15.58 -10.16
CA LYS A 10 7.95 -15.44 -10.17
C LYS A 10 7.39 -15.26 -11.58
N ILE A 11 8.06 -14.46 -12.42
CA ILE A 11 7.68 -14.26 -13.83
C ILE A 11 7.82 -15.57 -14.61
N ALA A 12 8.90 -16.32 -14.40
CA ALA A 12 9.12 -17.61 -15.04
C ALA A 12 8.04 -18.63 -14.67
N ILE A 13 7.65 -18.70 -13.38
CA ILE A 13 6.56 -19.58 -12.91
C ILE A 13 5.22 -19.17 -13.54
N ALA A 14 4.91 -17.87 -13.59
CA ALA A 14 3.67 -17.38 -14.20
C ALA A 14 3.63 -17.68 -15.71
N ALA A 15 4.74 -17.51 -16.42
CA ALA A 15 4.85 -17.82 -17.84
C ALA A 15 4.69 -19.33 -18.11
N ALA A 16 5.31 -20.18 -17.29
CA ALA A 16 5.15 -21.64 -17.38
C ALA A 16 3.70 -22.08 -17.14
N ALA A 17 3.02 -21.50 -16.14
CA ALA A 17 1.61 -21.76 -15.86
C ALA A 17 0.70 -21.37 -17.04
N LEU A 18 0.96 -20.22 -17.68
CA LEU A 18 0.22 -19.78 -18.87
C LEU A 18 0.44 -20.72 -20.05
N ALA A 19 1.68 -21.13 -20.32
CA ALA A 19 2.00 -22.07 -21.39
C ALA A 19 1.31 -23.42 -21.18
N TYR A 20 1.31 -23.94 -19.95
CA TYR A 20 0.62 -25.18 -19.61
C TYR A 20 -0.92 -25.06 -19.75
N THR A 21 -1.49 -23.92 -19.44
CA THR A 21 -2.91 -23.63 -19.65
C THR A 21 -3.28 -23.74 -21.14
N ILE A 22 -2.47 -23.16 -22.02
CA ILE A 22 -2.67 -23.23 -23.47
C ILE A 22 -2.61 -24.69 -23.95
N TYR A 23 -1.64 -25.46 -23.48
CA TYR A 23 -1.54 -26.88 -23.80
C TYR A 23 -2.78 -27.67 -23.41
N LEU A 24 -3.37 -27.44 -22.23
CA LEU A 24 -4.60 -28.12 -21.79
C LEU A 24 -5.81 -27.80 -22.67
N PHE A 25 -5.95 -26.58 -23.16
CA PHE A 25 -7.02 -26.23 -24.09
C PHE A 25 -6.83 -26.93 -25.45
N VAL A 26 -5.60 -26.99 -25.95
CA VAL A 26 -5.30 -27.64 -27.24
C VAL A 26 -5.52 -29.15 -27.12
N SER A 27 -5.23 -29.77 -25.96
CA SER A 27 -5.45 -31.20 -25.70
C SER A 27 -6.93 -31.59 -25.46
N GLY A 28 -7.87 -30.65 -25.55
CA GLY A 28 -9.30 -30.89 -25.37
C GLY A 28 -9.78 -31.04 -23.91
N SER A 29 -8.90 -30.82 -22.94
CA SER A 29 -9.22 -30.92 -21.51
C SER A 29 -9.80 -29.61 -20.95
N TRP A 30 -10.99 -29.23 -21.41
CA TRP A 30 -11.61 -27.90 -21.17
C TRP A 30 -11.80 -27.59 -19.67
N ILE A 31 -12.26 -28.55 -18.85
CA ILE A 31 -12.50 -28.35 -17.41
C ILE A 31 -11.19 -28.05 -16.69
N SER A 32 -10.16 -28.87 -16.98
CA SER A 32 -8.81 -28.67 -16.41
C SER A 32 -8.18 -27.36 -16.89
N GLY A 33 -8.42 -26.97 -18.15
CA GLY A 33 -7.98 -25.71 -18.73
C GLY A 33 -8.56 -24.49 -18.00
N ILE A 34 -9.87 -24.49 -17.70
CA ILE A 34 -10.52 -23.42 -16.93
C ILE A 34 -9.93 -23.28 -15.53
N PHE A 35 -9.74 -24.42 -14.83
CA PHE A 35 -9.17 -24.40 -13.49
C PHE A 35 -7.73 -23.87 -13.48
N MET A 36 -6.90 -24.29 -14.45
CA MET A 36 -5.54 -23.81 -14.62
C MET A 36 -5.47 -22.33 -15.02
N THR A 37 -6.45 -21.84 -15.79
CA THR A 37 -6.55 -20.39 -16.10
C THR A 37 -6.76 -19.57 -14.85
N LEU A 38 -7.67 -20.00 -13.96
CA LEU A 38 -7.90 -19.32 -12.68
C LEU A 38 -6.65 -19.35 -11.81
N LEU A 39 -5.97 -20.47 -11.71
CA LEU A 39 -4.72 -20.60 -10.96
C LEU A 39 -3.62 -19.70 -11.54
N ALA A 40 -3.44 -19.69 -12.85
CA ALA A 40 -2.47 -18.82 -13.53
C ALA A 40 -2.79 -17.33 -13.30
N ALA A 41 -4.06 -16.93 -13.35
CA ALA A 41 -4.48 -15.57 -13.05
C ALA A 41 -4.14 -15.18 -11.62
N ILE A 42 -4.35 -16.06 -10.64
CA ILE A 42 -3.95 -15.81 -9.24
C ILE A 42 -2.43 -15.68 -9.14
N LEU A 43 -1.65 -16.54 -9.79
CA LEU A 43 -0.18 -16.45 -9.80
C LEU A 43 0.30 -15.14 -10.41
N VAL A 44 -0.29 -14.70 -11.53
CA VAL A 44 0.01 -13.40 -12.15
C VAL A 44 -0.29 -12.25 -11.19
N LEU A 45 -1.45 -12.26 -10.53
CA LEU A 45 -1.78 -11.24 -9.52
C LEU A 45 -0.78 -11.22 -8.37
N LEU A 46 -0.31 -12.38 -7.91
CA LEU A 46 0.70 -12.49 -6.85
C LEU A 46 2.10 -11.99 -7.28
N VAL A 47 2.43 -12.10 -8.57
CA VAL A 47 3.65 -11.49 -9.13
C VAL A 47 3.61 -9.97 -9.03
N PHE A 48 2.47 -9.38 -9.44
CA PHE A 48 2.30 -7.92 -9.45
C PHE A 48 2.01 -7.32 -8.06
N ARG A 49 1.64 -8.14 -7.08
CA ARG A 49 1.31 -7.67 -5.73
C ARG A 49 2.19 -8.38 -4.69
N SER A 50 2.96 -7.60 -3.93
CA SER A 50 3.75 -8.16 -2.83
C SER A 50 2.83 -8.67 -1.72
N ILE A 51 2.78 -9.99 -1.50
CA ILE A 51 1.99 -10.64 -0.45
C ILE A 51 2.33 -10.04 0.92
N ARG A 52 3.60 -9.73 1.16
CA ARG A 52 4.07 -9.14 2.42
C ARG A 52 3.41 -7.80 2.73
N LEU A 53 3.15 -6.96 1.69
CA LEU A 53 2.43 -5.70 1.87
C LEU A 53 0.96 -5.94 2.26
N ILE A 54 0.33 -6.97 1.70
CA ILE A 54 -1.04 -7.34 2.06
C ILE A 54 -1.10 -7.82 3.50
N LEU A 55 -0.15 -8.68 3.90
CA LEU A 55 -0.08 -9.19 5.28
C LEU A 55 0.16 -8.06 6.28
N ALA A 56 1.09 -7.14 5.97
CA ALA A 56 1.32 -5.96 6.81
C ALA A 56 0.04 -5.11 6.94
N PHE A 57 -0.66 -4.84 5.85
CA PHE A 57 -1.92 -4.11 5.87
C PHE A 57 -2.99 -4.80 6.74
N LEU A 58 -3.13 -6.13 6.63
CA LEU A 58 -4.08 -6.90 7.46
C LEU A 58 -3.73 -6.82 8.95
N GLN A 59 -2.43 -6.84 9.31
CA GLN A 59 -1.99 -6.67 10.69
C GLN A 59 -2.30 -5.25 11.21
N ILE A 60 -2.13 -4.22 10.38
CA ILE A 60 -2.51 -2.83 10.75
C ILE A 60 -4.01 -2.76 11.01
N ARG A 61 -4.84 -3.34 10.14
CA ARG A 61 -6.30 -3.39 10.37
C ARG A 61 -6.72 -4.11 11.64
N GLN A 62 -5.93 -5.12 12.06
CA GLN A 62 -6.13 -5.85 13.30
C GLN A 62 -5.50 -5.15 14.52
N GLN A 63 -4.98 -3.93 14.37
CA GLN A 63 -4.28 -3.16 15.42
C GLN A 63 -2.99 -3.85 15.94
N LYS A 64 -2.43 -4.80 15.20
CA LYS A 64 -1.21 -5.54 15.55
C LYS A 64 0.02 -4.90 14.94
N MET A 65 0.40 -3.71 15.43
CA MET A 65 1.42 -2.87 14.81
C MET A 65 2.82 -3.48 14.81
N GLU A 66 3.20 -4.22 15.86
CA GLU A 66 4.49 -4.90 15.91
C GLU A 66 4.64 -5.95 14.82
N LYS A 67 3.59 -6.78 14.63
CA LYS A 67 3.57 -7.77 13.55
C LYS A 67 3.56 -7.12 12.16
N ALA A 68 2.84 -6.01 12.01
CA ALA A 68 2.87 -5.26 10.76
C ALA A 68 4.29 -4.76 10.45
N LYS A 69 5.00 -4.23 11.45
CA LYS A 69 6.38 -3.77 11.31
C LYS A 69 7.32 -4.89 10.90
N GLU A 70 7.23 -6.06 11.55
CA GLU A 70 8.03 -7.24 11.18
C GLU A 70 7.85 -7.63 9.69
N TRP A 71 6.60 -7.62 9.19
CA TRP A 71 6.34 -7.91 7.79
C TRP A 71 6.94 -6.86 6.84
N LEU A 72 6.89 -5.58 7.23
CA LEU A 72 7.44 -4.48 6.44
C LEU A 72 8.98 -4.52 6.43
N GLU A 73 9.63 -4.80 7.54
CA GLU A 73 11.10 -4.92 7.65
C GLU A 73 11.67 -6.07 6.80
N ARG A 74 10.89 -7.13 6.57
CA ARG A 74 11.27 -8.23 5.67
C ARG A 74 11.19 -7.88 4.18
N ILE A 75 10.77 -6.65 3.84
CA ILE A 75 10.65 -6.19 2.46
C ILE A 75 11.86 -5.33 2.12
N ASN A 76 12.59 -5.71 1.07
CA ASN A 76 13.55 -4.80 0.47
C ASN A 76 12.81 -3.84 -0.48
N PRO A 77 12.77 -2.52 -0.19
CA PRO A 77 12.03 -1.55 -1.01
C PRO A 77 12.57 -1.45 -2.44
N ASP A 78 13.85 -1.79 -2.68
CA ASP A 78 14.44 -1.71 -4.03
C ASP A 78 13.85 -2.74 -4.99
N HIS A 79 13.34 -3.84 -4.45
CA HIS A 79 12.67 -4.88 -5.22
C HIS A 79 11.18 -4.62 -5.45
N LEU A 80 10.64 -3.51 -4.95
CA LEU A 80 9.25 -3.13 -5.17
C LEU A 80 9.09 -2.31 -6.46
N TRP A 81 7.94 -2.46 -7.11
CA TRP A 81 7.53 -1.58 -8.18
C TRP A 81 7.23 -0.16 -7.65
N LYS A 82 7.36 0.86 -8.48
CA LYS A 82 7.17 2.26 -8.08
C LYS A 82 5.90 2.47 -7.23
N ASN A 83 4.77 1.97 -7.71
CA ASN A 83 3.48 2.09 -6.99
C ASN A 83 3.43 1.30 -5.67
N GLN A 84 4.18 0.19 -5.58
CA GLN A 84 4.30 -0.59 -4.34
C GLN A 84 5.21 0.10 -3.34
N LYS A 85 6.25 0.82 -3.80
CA LYS A 85 7.10 1.65 -2.92
C LYS A 85 6.26 2.71 -2.21
N GLY A 86 5.39 3.41 -2.94
CA GLY A 86 4.48 4.39 -2.34
C GLY A 86 3.61 3.77 -1.24
N TYR A 87 3.00 2.62 -1.53
CA TYR A 87 2.17 1.91 -0.56
C TYR A 87 2.96 1.36 0.63
N TYR A 88 4.18 0.86 0.42
CA TYR A 88 5.10 0.44 1.48
C TYR A 88 5.41 1.57 2.47
N TYR A 89 5.76 2.75 1.97
CA TYR A 89 6.02 3.91 2.81
C TYR A 89 4.76 4.43 3.51
N PHE A 90 3.59 4.32 2.87
CA PHE A 90 2.31 4.60 3.53
C PHE A 90 2.07 3.70 4.74
N LEU A 91 2.29 2.38 4.60
CA LEU A 91 2.13 1.44 5.71
C LEU A 91 3.15 1.68 6.83
N LEU A 92 4.43 1.97 6.50
CA LEU A 92 5.44 2.34 7.50
C LEU A 92 5.02 3.60 8.27
N GLY A 93 4.58 4.64 7.57
CA GLY A 93 4.09 5.85 8.21
C GLY A 93 2.91 5.58 9.14
N SER A 94 1.98 4.71 8.74
CA SER A 94 0.82 4.34 9.56
C SER A 94 1.22 3.59 10.85
N VAL A 95 2.21 2.71 10.78
CA VAL A 95 2.75 2.01 11.96
C VAL A 95 3.43 2.98 12.91
N ASP A 96 4.24 3.91 12.39
CA ASP A 96 5.01 4.84 13.21
C ASP A 96 4.14 5.93 13.87
N VAL A 97 3.02 6.34 13.25
CA VAL A 97 2.04 7.24 13.88
C VAL A 97 1.54 6.65 15.20
N GLN A 98 1.21 5.37 15.23
CA GLN A 98 0.72 4.72 16.44
C GLN A 98 1.80 4.56 17.52
N LYS A 99 3.08 4.57 17.13
CA LYS A 99 4.23 4.58 18.04
C LYS A 99 4.67 5.99 18.48
N ASN A 100 3.87 7.02 18.17
CA ASN A 100 4.18 8.44 18.43
C ASN A 100 5.48 8.94 17.78
N SER A 101 6.00 8.25 16.76
CA SER A 101 7.18 8.69 16.00
C SER A 101 6.79 9.67 14.89
N LEU A 102 6.18 10.81 15.26
CA LEU A 102 5.54 11.73 14.31
C LEU A 102 6.48 12.27 13.23
N SER A 103 7.75 12.56 13.57
CA SER A 103 8.71 13.07 12.58
C SER A 103 9.10 12.04 11.54
N GLN A 104 9.24 10.77 11.94
CA GLN A 104 9.55 9.68 11.02
C GLN A 104 8.33 9.34 10.16
N SER A 105 7.14 9.32 10.74
CA SER A 105 5.88 9.14 10.02
C SER A 105 5.68 10.20 8.94
N GLU A 106 5.95 11.47 9.24
CA GLU A 106 5.89 12.55 8.25
C GLU A 106 6.80 12.28 7.07
N LYS A 107 8.05 11.87 7.31
CA LYS A 107 9.01 11.53 6.26
C LYS A 107 8.48 10.38 5.40
N TYR A 108 7.95 9.34 5.99
CA TYR A 108 7.40 8.21 5.25
C TYR A 108 6.17 8.59 4.43
N PHE A 109 5.25 9.38 4.97
CA PHE A 109 4.07 9.82 4.21
C PHE A 109 4.44 10.72 3.02
N ARG A 110 5.39 11.65 3.21
CA ARG A 110 5.91 12.47 2.08
C ARG A 110 6.60 11.60 1.02
N THR A 111 7.38 10.59 1.44
CA THR A 111 7.99 9.62 0.53
C THR A 111 6.93 8.77 -0.19
N ALA A 112 5.85 8.38 0.49
CA ALA A 112 4.74 7.67 -0.13
C ALA A 112 4.10 8.48 -1.27
N LEU A 113 3.86 9.78 -1.04
CA LEU A 113 3.32 10.68 -2.06
C LEU A 113 4.28 10.87 -3.24
N SER A 114 5.59 11.00 -3.00
CA SER A 114 6.59 11.19 -4.07
C SER A 114 6.72 9.97 -4.98
N HIS A 115 6.58 8.75 -4.45
CA HIS A 115 6.53 7.53 -5.25
C HIS A 115 5.18 7.33 -5.96
N GLY A 116 4.14 8.00 -5.49
CA GLY A 116 2.79 7.89 -5.98
C GLY A 116 2.02 6.73 -5.33
N LEU A 117 0.78 7.01 -4.99
CA LEU A 117 -0.20 6.03 -4.50
C LEU A 117 -1.24 5.80 -5.60
N ARG A 118 -1.57 4.53 -5.84
CA ARG A 118 -2.51 4.15 -6.90
C ARG A 118 -3.95 4.52 -6.56
N MET A 119 -4.33 4.31 -5.30
CA MET A 119 -5.70 4.53 -4.85
C MET A 119 -5.86 5.95 -4.32
N GLU A 120 -6.92 6.65 -4.75
CA GLU A 120 -7.23 7.99 -4.24
C GLU A 120 -7.50 7.99 -2.74
N HIS A 121 -8.19 6.96 -2.25
CA HIS A 121 -8.43 6.78 -0.83
C HIS A 121 -7.12 6.73 0.00
N ASP A 122 -6.10 6.04 -0.49
CA ASP A 122 -4.80 5.98 0.19
C ASP A 122 -4.13 7.37 0.21
N LYS A 123 -4.25 8.13 -0.89
CA LYS A 123 -3.75 9.53 -0.93
C LYS A 123 -4.48 10.39 0.08
N ALA A 124 -5.81 10.30 0.13
CA ALA A 124 -6.62 11.04 1.09
C ALA A 124 -6.22 10.71 2.54
N ALA A 125 -6.02 9.44 2.85
CA ALA A 125 -5.57 8.98 4.16
C ALA A 125 -4.17 9.52 4.52
N VAL A 126 -3.23 9.53 3.56
CA VAL A 126 -1.89 10.11 3.78
C VAL A 126 -1.96 11.60 4.06
N TYR A 127 -2.73 12.36 3.28
CA TYR A 127 -2.89 13.80 3.51
C TYR A 127 -3.56 14.09 4.86
N LEU A 128 -4.54 13.28 5.25
CA LEU A 128 -5.19 13.41 6.55
C LEU A 128 -4.20 13.16 7.71
N ASN A 129 -3.40 12.11 7.62
CA ASN A 129 -2.36 11.82 8.62
C ASN A 129 -1.29 12.93 8.68
N LEU A 130 -0.86 13.47 7.54
CA LEU A 130 0.04 14.62 7.50
C LEU A 130 -0.58 15.85 8.16
N ALA A 131 -1.89 16.10 7.96
CA ALA A 131 -2.59 17.19 8.62
C ALA A 131 -2.55 17.05 10.14
N VAL A 132 -2.80 15.84 10.67
CA VAL A 132 -2.71 15.55 12.11
C VAL A 132 -1.30 15.78 12.65
N ILE A 133 -0.27 15.28 11.95
CA ILE A 133 1.13 15.44 12.36
C ILE A 133 1.52 16.92 12.38
N LEU A 134 1.14 17.68 11.37
CA LEU A 134 1.44 19.12 11.28
C LEU A 134 0.69 19.93 12.32
N ALA A 135 -0.55 19.54 12.64
CA ALA A 135 -1.32 20.14 13.73
C ALA A 135 -0.63 19.93 15.09
N ASN A 136 -0.16 18.71 15.36
CA ASN A 136 0.63 18.42 16.58
C ASN A 136 1.93 19.23 16.65
N LYS A 137 2.52 19.59 15.51
CA LYS A 137 3.67 20.49 15.42
C LYS A 137 3.29 21.98 15.45
N ARG A 138 2.01 22.31 15.71
CA ARG A 138 1.46 23.67 15.72
C ARG A 138 1.60 24.44 14.39
N LYS A 139 1.75 23.72 13.28
CA LYS A 139 1.86 24.28 11.92
C LYS A 139 0.48 24.41 11.27
N LYS A 140 -0.39 25.25 11.84
CA LYS A 140 -1.81 25.40 11.45
C LYS A 140 -2.01 25.56 9.93
N ARG A 141 -1.26 26.48 9.30
CA ARG A 141 -1.40 26.79 7.87
C ARG A 141 -1.08 25.58 6.99
N GLU A 142 0.03 24.88 7.27
CA GLU A 142 0.41 23.68 6.54
C GLU A 142 -0.60 22.55 6.76
N ALA A 143 -1.07 22.37 8.00
CA ALA A 143 -2.08 21.36 8.33
C ALA A 143 -3.39 21.58 7.56
N MET A 144 -3.87 22.83 7.45
CA MET A 144 -5.06 23.15 6.67
C MET A 144 -4.87 22.89 5.17
N ALA A 145 -3.70 23.16 4.61
CA ALA A 145 -3.40 22.80 3.23
C ALA A 145 -3.51 21.27 3.00
N MET A 146 -3.02 20.46 3.94
CA MET A 146 -3.15 18.99 3.86
C MET A 146 -4.62 18.54 3.96
N ILE A 147 -5.44 19.21 4.78
CA ILE A 147 -6.89 18.93 4.83
C ILE A 147 -7.57 19.21 3.48
N THR A 148 -7.17 20.26 2.79
CA THR A 148 -7.72 20.60 1.47
C THR A 148 -7.38 19.50 0.45
N GLU A 149 -6.12 19.02 0.45
CA GLU A 149 -5.74 17.90 -0.41
C GLU A 149 -6.44 16.59 -0.01
N ALA A 150 -6.60 16.30 1.29
CA ALA A 150 -7.36 15.13 1.74
C ALA A 150 -8.80 15.13 1.21
N LYS A 151 -9.49 16.28 1.28
CA LYS A 151 -10.86 16.43 0.73
C LYS A 151 -10.91 16.19 -0.77
N LYS A 152 -9.92 16.69 -1.52
CA LYS A 152 -9.83 16.54 -2.97
C LYS A 152 -9.75 15.07 -3.39
N TYR A 153 -9.01 14.25 -2.66
CA TYR A 153 -8.82 12.82 -2.96
C TYR A 153 -9.87 11.91 -2.29
N ASP A 154 -10.70 12.40 -1.38
CA ASP A 154 -11.79 11.64 -0.76
C ASP A 154 -13.09 11.77 -1.57
N SER A 155 -13.05 11.47 -2.87
CA SER A 155 -14.19 11.59 -3.79
C SER A 155 -15.41 10.78 -3.36
N LYS A 156 -15.20 9.65 -2.66
CA LYS A 156 -16.26 8.78 -2.15
C LYS A 156 -16.74 9.12 -0.73
N GLY A 157 -16.10 10.07 -0.06
CA GLY A 157 -16.48 10.52 1.28
C GLY A 157 -16.22 9.54 2.41
N TYR A 158 -15.34 8.54 2.21
CA TYR A 158 -15.02 7.54 3.25
C TYR A 158 -14.35 8.16 4.49
N LEU A 159 -13.61 9.26 4.32
CA LEU A 159 -12.89 9.96 5.37
C LEU A 159 -13.57 11.27 5.78
N LYS A 160 -14.79 11.53 5.30
CA LYS A 160 -15.50 12.83 5.53
C LYS A 160 -15.60 13.21 7.00
N ASN A 161 -15.92 12.26 7.87
CA ASN A 161 -16.06 12.48 9.31
C ASN A 161 -14.71 12.78 9.96
N ASP A 162 -13.68 12.02 9.62
CA ASP A 162 -12.32 12.18 10.15
C ASP A 162 -11.73 13.54 9.70
N ILE A 163 -11.90 13.89 8.43
CA ILE A 163 -11.49 15.17 7.87
C ILE A 163 -12.19 16.33 8.61
N LYS A 164 -13.49 16.20 8.88
CA LYS A 164 -14.25 17.23 9.63
C LYS A 164 -13.73 17.37 11.06
N GLN A 165 -13.44 16.27 11.73
CA GLN A 165 -12.93 16.25 13.10
C GLN A 165 -11.53 16.88 13.17
N VAL A 166 -10.61 16.46 12.28
CA VAL A 166 -9.25 17.02 12.23
C VAL A 166 -9.27 18.50 11.85
N SER A 167 -10.15 18.92 10.92
CA SER A 167 -10.30 20.32 10.56
C SER A 167 -10.77 21.19 11.75
N LYS A 168 -11.69 20.68 12.58
CA LYS A 168 -12.10 21.37 13.80
C LYS A 168 -10.95 21.50 14.80
N MET A 169 -10.20 20.42 15.01
CA MET A 169 -9.01 20.42 15.88
C MET A 169 -7.97 21.43 15.42
N ILE A 170 -7.70 21.52 14.10
CA ILE A 170 -6.75 22.49 13.56
C ILE A 170 -7.24 23.94 13.75
N ASN A 171 -8.54 24.19 13.63
CA ASN A 171 -9.11 25.53 13.80
C ASN A 171 -9.02 26.02 15.25
N SER A 172 -9.04 25.10 16.23
CA SER A 172 -8.89 25.41 17.66
C SER A 172 -7.45 25.62 18.11
N LEU A 173 -6.44 25.42 17.27
CA LEU A 173 -5.03 25.77 17.49
C LEU A 173 -4.81 27.28 17.26
#